data_c7a9bb809ef1c51d890ce069c5e3b82a
#
_entry.id   c7a9bb809ef1c51d890ce069c5e3b82a
#
_cell.length_a   1.000
_cell.length_b   1.000
_cell.length_c   1.000
_cell.angle_alpha   90.00
_cell.angle_beta   90.00
_cell.angle_gamma   90.00
#
_symmetry.space_group_name_H-M   'P 1'
#
loop_
_entity.id
_entity.type
_entity.pdbx_description
1 polymer ?
#
loop_
_entity_poly.entity_id
_entity_poly.type
_entity_poly.pdbx_seq_one_letter_code
_entity_poly.pdbx_strand_id
1 'polypeptide(L)'
;MLGGKSYILLFYILLVSKVSSQKVATNITVYFESLCPYSIYFITTSIKEFYSKVKKLDVANIELIPFGNGRETYDPTTKKYNFDCQHGENECYGNLVSTCILNVLGRIEGQLNIICLYENIYLHDKNFDETLEYCMSSQPELLKEVQDCVKSDMGNIYQHQMAQKTGDHSYVPWILVDGVYDEETNEKIYDSLFEFLCGEDKSKCL
;
A
#
# COMPACT_ATOMS: atom_id res chain seq x y z
N MET A 1 23.94 -68.98 40.51
CA MET A 1 23.34 -67.66 40.70
C MET A 1 23.77 -66.79 39.51
N LEU A 2 22.89 -66.68 38.52
CA LEU A 2 23.15 -65.96 37.28
C LEU A 2 22.41 -64.60 37.35
N GLY A 3 23.18 -63.49 37.46
CA GLY A 3 22.65 -62.14 37.45
C GLY A 3 22.44 -61.64 36.02
N GLY A 4 21.18 -61.54 35.62
CA GLY A 4 20.83 -60.96 34.32
C GLY A 4 20.89 -59.40 34.39
N LYS A 5 21.75 -58.83 33.57
CA LYS A 5 21.77 -57.38 33.34
C LYS A 5 20.73 -57.05 32.26
N SER A 6 19.69 -56.32 32.66
CA SER A 6 18.67 -55.79 31.77
C SER A 6 19.20 -54.51 31.14
N TYR A 7 19.40 -54.47 29.81
CA TYR A 7 19.73 -53.26 29.06
C TYR A 7 18.45 -52.62 28.60
N ILE A 8 18.09 -51.48 29.23
CA ILE A 8 17.00 -50.63 28.76
C ILE A 8 17.55 -49.80 27.61
N LEU A 9 17.13 -50.13 26.40
CA LEU A 9 17.40 -49.31 25.20
C LEU A 9 16.45 -48.12 25.21
N LEU A 10 16.97 -46.95 25.56
CA LEU A 10 16.26 -45.68 25.39
C LEU A 10 16.29 -45.30 23.91
N PHE A 11 15.18 -45.50 23.21
CA PHE A 11 14.96 -44.93 21.90
C PHE A 11 14.65 -43.42 22.08
N TYR A 12 15.65 -42.59 21.84
CA TYR A 12 15.46 -41.14 21.63
C TYR A 12 14.86 -40.96 20.24
N ILE A 13 13.52 -40.76 20.18
CA ILE A 13 12.85 -40.31 18.98
C ILE A 13 13.15 -38.80 18.87
N LEU A 14 14.11 -38.43 18.01
CA LEU A 14 14.34 -37.08 17.57
C LEU A 14 13.12 -36.62 16.73
N LEU A 15 12.15 -36.00 17.36
CA LEU A 15 11.12 -35.22 16.70
C LEU A 15 11.80 -33.99 16.08
N VAL A 16 12.29 -34.14 14.87
CA VAL A 16 12.66 -32.99 14.04
C VAL A 16 11.35 -32.31 13.64
N SER A 17 10.92 -31.35 14.45
CA SER A 17 9.88 -30.42 14.05
C SER A 17 10.38 -29.70 12.81
N LYS A 18 9.76 -29.97 11.64
CA LYS A 18 9.92 -29.13 10.47
C LYS A 18 9.46 -27.73 10.88
N VAL A 19 10.37 -26.85 11.21
CA VAL A 19 10.12 -25.42 11.27
C VAL A 19 9.73 -25.04 9.84
N SER A 20 8.42 -24.95 9.60
CA SER A 20 7.94 -24.33 8.37
C SER A 20 8.46 -22.90 8.40
N SER A 21 9.43 -22.59 7.57
CA SER A 21 9.83 -21.21 7.33
C SER A 21 8.59 -20.50 6.77
N GLN A 22 7.87 -19.77 7.61
CA GLN A 22 6.87 -18.84 7.13
C GLN A 22 7.61 -17.87 6.20
N LYS A 23 7.31 -17.94 4.92
CA LYS A 23 7.84 -17.00 3.93
C LYS A 23 7.34 -15.62 4.35
N VAL A 24 8.26 -14.75 4.74
CA VAL A 24 7.93 -13.36 5.08
C VAL A 24 7.41 -12.71 3.80
N ALA A 25 6.27 -12.04 3.89
CA ALA A 25 5.72 -11.28 2.77
C ALA A 25 6.71 -10.19 2.34
N THR A 26 6.86 -9.99 1.04
CA THR A 26 7.69 -8.90 0.50
C THR A 26 7.00 -7.56 0.79
N ASN A 27 7.72 -6.61 1.40
CA ASN A 27 7.18 -5.27 1.62
C ASN A 27 7.42 -4.40 0.38
N ILE A 28 6.36 -3.85 -0.17
CA ILE A 28 6.38 -2.92 -1.30
C ILE A 28 5.87 -1.58 -0.79
N THR A 29 6.73 -0.57 -0.72
CA THR A 29 6.35 0.78 -0.34
C THR A 29 6.38 1.67 -1.56
N VAL A 30 5.32 2.45 -1.79
CA VAL A 30 5.15 3.28 -2.98
C VAL A 30 4.87 4.72 -2.57
N TYR A 31 5.79 5.63 -2.86
CA TYR A 31 5.52 7.06 -2.79
C TYR A 31 4.89 7.50 -4.11
N PHE A 32 3.76 8.18 -4.04
CA PHE A 32 3.00 8.57 -5.21
C PHE A 32 2.23 9.88 -4.99
N GLU A 33 1.77 10.47 -6.09
CA GLU A 33 0.94 11.67 -6.13
C GLU A 33 -0.35 11.42 -6.88
N SER A 34 -1.43 12.03 -6.39
CA SER A 34 -2.78 11.79 -6.91
C SER A 34 -3.03 12.35 -8.32
N LEU A 35 -2.25 13.33 -8.79
CA LEU A 35 -2.36 13.89 -10.13
C LEU A 35 -1.14 13.63 -11.01
N CYS A 36 -0.10 12.95 -10.51
CA CYS A 36 1.03 12.53 -11.34
C CYS A 36 0.58 11.42 -12.32
N PRO A 37 0.69 11.63 -13.66
CA PRO A 37 0.23 10.64 -14.64
C PRO A 37 0.91 9.27 -14.50
N TYR A 38 2.19 9.24 -14.16
CA TYR A 38 2.94 8.01 -13.96
C TYR A 38 2.47 7.25 -12.71
N SER A 39 2.14 7.97 -11.63
CA SER A 39 1.57 7.37 -10.42
C SER A 39 0.18 6.78 -10.69
N ILE A 40 -0.68 7.52 -11.40
CA ILE A 40 -2.00 7.06 -11.80
C ILE A 40 -1.88 5.79 -12.66
N TYR A 41 -1.03 5.82 -13.69
CA TYR A 41 -0.79 4.68 -14.56
C TYR A 41 -0.35 3.45 -13.76
N PHE A 42 0.64 3.57 -12.89
CA PHE A 42 1.12 2.47 -12.06
C PHE A 42 0.01 1.86 -11.18
N ILE A 43 -0.78 2.69 -10.51
CA ILE A 43 -1.87 2.23 -9.64
C ILE A 43 -2.98 1.54 -10.45
N THR A 44 -3.36 2.11 -11.59
CA THR A 44 -4.46 1.60 -12.42
C THR A 44 -4.06 0.44 -13.35
N THR A 45 -2.77 0.15 -13.48
CA THR A 45 -2.25 -0.99 -14.26
C THR A 45 -1.59 -2.02 -13.35
N SER A 46 -0.38 -1.79 -12.88
CA SER A 46 0.45 -2.78 -12.17
C SER A 46 -0.17 -3.22 -10.82
N ILE A 47 -0.62 -2.26 -9.99
CA ILE A 47 -1.30 -2.59 -8.70
C ILE A 47 -2.65 -3.26 -8.97
N LYS A 48 -3.44 -2.75 -9.93
CA LYS A 48 -4.72 -3.35 -10.31
C LYS A 48 -4.54 -4.76 -10.84
N GLU A 49 -3.56 -4.98 -11.73
CA GLU A 49 -3.24 -6.30 -12.25
C GLU A 49 -2.94 -7.28 -11.12
N PHE A 50 -2.08 -6.88 -10.16
CA PHE A 50 -1.75 -7.69 -9.00
C PHE A 50 -3.00 -8.13 -8.25
N TYR A 51 -3.87 -7.19 -7.83
CA TYR A 51 -5.10 -7.54 -7.11
C TYR A 51 -6.11 -8.35 -7.94
N SER A 52 -6.12 -8.21 -9.25
CA SER A 52 -7.01 -8.99 -10.13
C SER A 52 -6.58 -10.44 -10.30
N LYS A 53 -5.28 -10.72 -10.20
CA LYS A 53 -4.69 -12.05 -10.46
C LYS A 53 -4.35 -12.81 -9.19
N VAL A 54 -3.94 -12.12 -8.14
CA VAL A 54 -3.49 -12.77 -6.89
C VAL A 54 -4.66 -13.35 -6.12
N LYS A 55 -4.51 -14.59 -5.63
CA LYS A 55 -5.46 -15.23 -4.72
C LYS A 55 -4.96 -15.30 -3.28
N LYS A 56 -3.65 -15.25 -3.09
CA LYS A 56 -2.99 -15.23 -1.80
C LYS A 56 -2.46 -13.84 -1.52
N LEU A 57 -3.16 -13.08 -0.70
CA LEU A 57 -2.83 -11.68 -0.39
C LEU A 57 -1.64 -11.52 0.57
N ASP A 58 -1.12 -12.62 1.10
CA ASP A 58 0.02 -12.66 2.02
C ASP A 58 1.38 -12.74 1.30
N VAL A 59 1.40 -12.77 -0.02
CA VAL A 59 2.66 -12.75 -0.80
C VAL A 59 3.36 -11.40 -0.75
N ALA A 60 2.63 -10.32 -0.58
CA ALA A 60 3.17 -8.97 -0.45
C ALA A 60 2.40 -8.11 0.55
N ASN A 61 3.13 -7.23 1.21
CA ASN A 61 2.59 -6.16 2.02
C ASN A 61 2.81 -4.84 1.27
N ILE A 62 1.79 -4.39 0.53
CA ILE A 62 1.86 -3.16 -0.24
C ILE A 62 1.43 -1.99 0.66
N GLU A 63 2.26 -0.97 0.76
CA GLU A 63 1.96 0.29 1.44
C GLU A 63 1.99 1.43 0.42
N LEU A 64 0.86 2.08 0.21
CA LEU A 64 0.73 3.27 -0.63
C LEU A 64 0.85 4.53 0.24
N ILE A 65 1.73 5.44 -0.15
CA ILE A 65 2.00 6.70 0.57
C ILE A 65 1.70 7.88 -0.35
N PRO A 66 0.48 8.47 -0.24
CA PRO A 66 0.03 9.57 -1.10
C PRO A 66 0.57 10.92 -0.61
N PHE A 67 1.80 11.25 -0.99
CA PHE A 67 2.43 12.53 -0.68
C PHE A 67 3.44 12.96 -1.76
N GLY A 68 4.33 12.03 -2.18
CA GLY A 68 5.28 12.25 -3.26
C GLY A 68 6.19 13.46 -3.06
N ASN A 69 6.30 14.32 -4.08
CA ASN A 69 7.11 15.55 -4.07
C ASN A 69 6.47 16.69 -3.27
N GLY A 70 5.38 16.42 -2.52
CA GLY A 70 4.73 17.41 -1.67
C GLY A 70 5.68 17.97 -0.62
N ARG A 71 5.35 19.17 -0.16
CA ARG A 71 6.04 19.84 0.95
C ARG A 71 5.05 20.16 2.03
N GLU A 72 5.51 20.17 3.27
CA GLU A 72 4.67 20.58 4.39
C GLU A 72 5.32 21.69 5.22
N THR A 73 4.48 22.52 5.82
CA THR A 73 4.88 23.52 6.80
C THR A 73 3.89 23.52 7.95
N TYR A 74 4.39 23.60 9.18
CA TYR A 74 3.53 23.71 10.35
C TYR A 74 3.18 25.17 10.63
N ASP A 75 1.89 25.49 10.78
CA ASP A 75 1.42 26.79 11.21
C ASP A 75 1.12 26.77 12.72
N PRO A 76 1.91 27.45 13.55
CA PRO A 76 1.70 27.48 15.00
C PRO A 76 0.45 28.24 15.43
N THR A 77 -0.12 29.08 14.57
CA THR A 77 -1.32 29.87 14.85
C THR A 77 -2.59 29.01 14.75
N THR A 78 -2.69 28.25 13.67
CA THR A 78 -3.81 27.33 13.43
C THR A 78 -3.58 25.93 14.02
N LYS A 79 -2.34 25.63 14.38
CA LYS A 79 -1.86 24.29 14.82
C LYS A 79 -2.10 23.20 13.77
N LYS A 80 -2.01 23.56 12.48
CA LYS A 80 -2.21 22.65 11.35
C LYS A 80 -0.99 22.63 10.46
N TYR A 81 -0.89 21.60 9.65
CA TYR A 81 0.07 21.51 8.56
C TYR A 81 -0.56 22.07 7.29
N ASN A 82 0.20 22.90 6.58
CA ASN A 82 -0.12 23.34 5.23
C ASN A 82 0.68 22.50 4.26
N PHE A 83 0.08 22.09 3.16
CA PHE A 83 0.69 21.26 2.15
C PHE A 83 0.80 22.03 0.83
N ASP A 84 1.95 21.91 0.17
CA ASP A 84 2.24 22.45 -1.14
C ASP A 84 2.61 21.28 -2.08
N CYS A 85 1.84 21.08 -3.14
CA CYS A 85 1.91 19.91 -4.01
C CYS A 85 2.34 20.32 -5.43
N GLN A 86 3.03 19.44 -6.13
CA GLN A 86 3.63 19.71 -7.44
C GLN A 86 2.59 20.15 -8.48
N HIS A 87 1.40 19.57 -8.46
CA HIS A 87 0.30 19.87 -9.38
C HIS A 87 -0.81 20.72 -8.72
N GLY A 88 -0.46 21.47 -7.66
CA GLY A 88 -1.32 22.46 -7.01
C GLY A 88 -2.30 21.89 -5.96
N GLU A 89 -3.23 22.74 -5.52
CA GLU A 89 -4.12 22.43 -4.40
C GLU A 89 -5.00 21.19 -4.64
N ASN A 90 -5.40 20.94 -5.88
CA ASN A 90 -6.22 19.79 -6.22
C ASN A 90 -5.47 18.47 -6.04
N GLU A 91 -4.16 18.46 -6.22
CA GLU A 91 -3.31 17.29 -5.91
C GLU A 91 -3.20 17.09 -4.40
N CYS A 92 -2.97 18.15 -3.64
CA CYS A 92 -2.97 18.06 -2.18
C CYS A 92 -4.30 17.49 -1.66
N TYR A 93 -5.43 17.92 -2.24
CA TYR A 93 -6.74 17.40 -1.91
C TYR A 93 -6.86 15.89 -2.26
N GLY A 94 -6.45 15.48 -3.46
CA GLY A 94 -6.49 14.08 -3.87
C GLY A 94 -5.58 13.18 -3.03
N ASN A 95 -4.41 13.68 -2.63
CA ASN A 95 -3.52 13.00 -1.69
C ASN A 95 -4.21 12.81 -0.33
N LEU A 96 -4.89 13.85 0.19
CA LEU A 96 -5.65 13.79 1.44
C LEU A 96 -6.83 12.80 1.36
N VAL A 97 -7.59 12.81 0.27
CA VAL A 97 -8.67 11.85 0.03
C VAL A 97 -8.12 10.42 0.06
N SER A 98 -7.02 10.16 -0.65
CA SER A 98 -6.36 8.85 -0.68
C SER A 98 -5.85 8.43 0.70
N THR A 99 -5.28 9.37 1.45
CA THR A 99 -4.85 9.16 2.83
C THR A 99 -6.02 8.76 3.73
N CYS A 100 -7.15 9.47 3.64
CA CYS A 100 -8.35 9.15 4.41
C CYS A 100 -8.96 7.80 4.01
N ILE A 101 -9.00 7.45 2.72
CA ILE A 101 -9.42 6.12 2.25
C ILE A 101 -8.58 5.02 2.92
N LEU A 102 -7.24 5.14 2.90
CA LEU A 102 -6.35 4.15 3.49
C LEU A 102 -6.51 4.02 5.02
N ASN A 103 -6.74 5.14 5.70
CA ASN A 103 -6.90 5.13 7.16
C ASN A 103 -8.26 4.57 7.61
N VAL A 104 -9.33 4.82 6.86
CA VAL A 104 -10.69 4.35 7.20
C VAL A 104 -10.91 2.90 6.78
N LEU A 105 -10.52 2.55 5.54
CA LEU A 105 -10.81 1.22 4.98
C LEU A 105 -9.70 0.20 5.25
N GLY A 106 -8.53 0.66 5.69
CA GLY A 106 -7.36 -0.19 5.83
C GLY A 106 -6.70 -0.53 4.49
N ARG A 107 -5.68 -1.38 4.57
CA ARG A 107 -4.72 -1.57 3.48
C ARG A 107 -5.36 -2.09 2.19
N ILE A 108 -5.99 -3.24 2.21
CA ILE A 108 -6.45 -3.91 0.98
C ILE A 108 -7.66 -3.20 0.39
N GLU A 109 -8.68 -2.99 1.20
CA GLU A 109 -9.92 -2.34 0.76
C GLU A 109 -9.67 -0.88 0.35
N GLY A 110 -8.83 -0.17 1.10
CA GLY A 110 -8.40 1.19 0.75
C GLY A 110 -7.70 1.24 -0.60
N GLN A 111 -6.78 0.32 -0.89
CA GLN A 111 -6.09 0.27 -2.18
C GLN A 111 -7.02 -0.06 -3.34
N LEU A 112 -7.99 -0.95 -3.15
CA LEU A 112 -9.01 -1.24 -4.18
C LEU A 112 -9.88 -0.02 -4.47
N ASN A 113 -10.24 0.76 -3.45
CA ASN A 113 -10.97 2.01 -3.63
C ASN A 113 -10.11 3.11 -4.29
N ILE A 114 -8.81 3.17 -4.00
CA ILE A 114 -7.86 4.08 -4.69
C ILE A 114 -7.74 3.71 -6.17
N ILE A 115 -7.69 2.43 -6.52
CA ILE A 115 -7.70 1.99 -7.92
C ILE A 115 -8.97 2.47 -8.61
N CYS A 116 -10.14 2.24 -8.01
CA CYS A 116 -11.42 2.75 -8.55
C CYS A 116 -11.41 4.27 -8.72
N LEU A 117 -10.93 5.00 -7.71
CA LEU A 117 -10.84 6.47 -7.70
C LEU A 117 -10.03 6.96 -8.91
N TYR A 118 -8.82 6.49 -9.09
CA TYR A 118 -7.94 6.98 -10.15
C TYR A 118 -8.34 6.53 -11.54
N GLU A 119 -8.89 5.35 -11.70
CA GLU A 119 -9.46 4.94 -13.00
C GLU A 119 -10.58 5.88 -13.45
N ASN A 120 -11.47 6.25 -12.53
CA ASN A 120 -12.63 7.07 -12.90
C ASN A 120 -12.27 8.56 -13.05
N ILE A 121 -11.31 9.08 -12.30
CA ILE A 121 -10.79 10.45 -12.50
C ILE A 121 -10.13 10.56 -13.87
N TYR A 122 -9.25 9.62 -14.20
CA TYR A 122 -8.49 9.65 -15.45
C TYR A 122 -9.35 9.42 -16.70
N LEU A 123 -10.31 8.47 -16.62
CA LEU A 123 -11.13 8.08 -17.78
C LEU A 123 -12.33 8.99 -18.01
N HIS A 124 -12.84 9.66 -16.98
CA HIS A 124 -14.12 10.35 -17.03
C HIS A 124 -14.08 11.84 -16.65
N ASP A 125 -12.88 12.40 -16.45
CA ASP A 125 -12.66 13.81 -16.07
C ASP A 125 -13.54 14.25 -14.88
N LYS A 126 -13.70 13.36 -13.91
CA LYS A 126 -14.49 13.60 -12.68
C LYS A 126 -13.63 14.22 -11.60
N ASN A 127 -14.25 14.96 -10.70
CA ASN A 127 -13.58 15.42 -9.48
C ASN A 127 -13.49 14.30 -8.43
N PHE A 128 -12.63 14.50 -7.41
CA PHE A 128 -12.41 13.53 -6.35
C PHE A 128 -13.66 13.16 -5.57
N ASP A 129 -14.52 14.13 -5.26
CA ASP A 129 -15.72 13.91 -4.43
C ASP A 129 -16.76 13.06 -5.17
N GLU A 130 -17.09 13.41 -6.42
CA GLU A 130 -18.02 12.62 -7.24
C GLU A 130 -17.50 11.20 -7.49
N THR A 131 -16.19 11.05 -7.66
CA THR A 131 -15.58 9.75 -7.89
C THR A 131 -15.55 8.92 -6.62
N LEU A 132 -15.26 9.53 -5.48
CA LEU A 132 -15.32 8.88 -4.18
C LEU A 132 -16.73 8.34 -3.90
N GLU A 133 -17.77 9.17 -4.13
CA GLU A 133 -19.18 8.77 -3.99
C GLU A 133 -19.52 7.58 -4.92
N TYR A 134 -19.05 7.61 -6.16
CA TYR A 134 -19.26 6.53 -7.11
C TYR A 134 -18.60 5.23 -6.63
N CYS A 135 -17.31 5.26 -6.27
CA CYS A 135 -16.54 4.09 -5.87
C CYS A 135 -17.04 3.46 -4.56
N MET A 136 -17.55 4.28 -3.64
CA MET A 136 -18.01 3.83 -2.33
C MET A 136 -19.56 3.78 -2.21
N SER A 137 -20.28 3.84 -3.32
CA SER A 137 -21.76 3.86 -3.34
C SER A 137 -22.42 2.67 -2.62
N SER A 138 -21.74 1.53 -2.56
CA SER A 138 -22.21 0.33 -1.83
C SER A 138 -21.93 0.36 -0.32
N GLN A 139 -21.17 1.34 0.17
CA GLN A 139 -20.67 1.45 1.55
C GLN A 139 -20.92 2.87 2.11
N PRO A 140 -22.16 3.35 2.22
CA PRO A 140 -22.47 4.74 2.53
C PRO A 140 -21.97 5.18 3.90
N GLU A 141 -21.88 4.30 4.88
CA GLU A 141 -21.35 4.61 6.21
C GLU A 141 -19.83 4.87 6.15
N LEU A 142 -19.07 4.00 5.50
CA LEU A 142 -17.64 4.19 5.30
C LEU A 142 -17.31 5.38 4.39
N LEU A 143 -18.14 5.62 3.36
CA LEU A 143 -18.04 6.85 2.55
C LEU A 143 -18.13 8.10 3.44
N LYS A 144 -19.11 8.12 4.34
CA LYS A 144 -19.28 9.24 5.28
C LYS A 144 -18.05 9.38 6.18
N GLU A 145 -17.49 8.29 6.70
CA GLU A 145 -16.29 8.34 7.54
C GLU A 145 -15.08 8.90 6.77
N VAL A 146 -14.89 8.53 5.50
CA VAL A 146 -13.84 9.09 4.63
C VAL A 146 -14.07 10.58 4.42
N GLN A 147 -15.29 11.01 4.11
CA GLN A 147 -15.63 12.42 3.91
C GLN A 147 -15.44 13.24 5.21
N ASP A 148 -15.79 12.69 6.36
CA ASP A 148 -15.57 13.32 7.67
C ASP A 148 -14.06 13.41 7.98
N CYS A 149 -13.27 12.38 7.65
CA CYS A 149 -11.81 12.40 7.77
C CYS A 149 -11.22 13.56 6.96
N VAL A 150 -11.56 13.67 5.67
CA VAL A 150 -11.04 14.72 4.77
C VAL A 150 -11.29 16.13 5.32
N LYS A 151 -12.42 16.35 5.99
CA LYS A 151 -12.82 17.67 6.54
C LYS A 151 -12.29 17.91 7.95
N SER A 152 -11.69 16.92 8.59
CA SER A 152 -11.30 16.97 10.00
C SER A 152 -9.83 17.37 10.22
N ASP A 153 -9.52 17.77 11.44
CA ASP A 153 -8.14 17.95 11.89
C ASP A 153 -7.36 16.62 11.86
N MET A 154 -8.04 15.50 12.01
CA MET A 154 -7.40 14.18 11.90
C MET A 154 -6.93 13.88 10.50
N GLY A 155 -7.67 14.26 9.46
CA GLY A 155 -7.21 14.14 8.06
C GLY A 155 -5.92 14.93 7.84
N ASN A 156 -5.80 16.14 8.38
CA ASN A 156 -4.57 16.92 8.33
C ASN A 156 -3.40 16.22 9.02
N ILE A 157 -3.64 15.61 10.19
CA ILE A 157 -2.63 14.82 10.92
C ILE A 157 -2.24 13.55 10.13
N TYR A 158 -3.20 12.85 9.53
CA TYR A 158 -2.91 11.67 8.71
C TYR A 158 -2.09 12.04 7.47
N GLN A 159 -2.38 13.16 6.81
CA GLN A 159 -1.58 13.64 5.68
C GLN A 159 -0.16 14.01 6.11
N HIS A 160 0.02 14.63 7.28
CA HIS A 160 1.33 14.85 7.89
C HIS A 160 2.08 13.52 8.11
N GLN A 161 1.40 12.47 8.58
CA GLN A 161 2.02 11.15 8.75
C GLN A 161 2.50 10.57 7.41
N MET A 162 1.77 10.82 6.29
CA MET A 162 2.23 10.42 4.96
C MET A 162 3.49 11.19 4.55
N ALA A 163 3.54 12.50 4.83
CA ALA A 163 4.76 13.30 4.64
C ALA A 163 5.95 12.72 5.41
N GLN A 164 5.76 12.37 6.68
CA GLN A 164 6.82 11.79 7.52
C GLN A 164 7.28 10.40 7.07
N LYS A 165 6.41 9.63 6.43
CA LYS A 165 6.74 8.32 5.84
C LYS A 165 7.43 8.43 4.49
N THR A 166 7.29 9.54 3.80
CA THR A 166 7.92 9.79 2.51
C THR A 166 9.40 10.11 2.74
N GLY A 167 10.27 9.21 2.31
CA GLY A 167 11.71 9.38 2.37
C GLY A 167 12.27 10.09 1.14
N ASP A 168 13.59 10.17 1.06
CA ASP A 168 14.29 10.74 -0.09
C ASP A 168 13.96 9.95 -1.36
N HIS A 169 13.61 10.67 -2.43
CA HIS A 169 13.30 10.12 -3.73
C HIS A 169 13.57 11.17 -4.83
N SER A 170 13.65 10.72 -6.09
CA SER A 170 13.97 11.61 -7.22
C SER A 170 12.77 11.85 -8.14
N TYR A 171 11.76 10.99 -8.10
CA TYR A 171 10.54 11.05 -8.91
C TYR A 171 9.45 10.19 -8.28
N VAL A 172 8.24 10.23 -8.82
CA VAL A 172 7.14 9.35 -8.42
C VAL A 172 6.51 8.69 -9.66
N PRO A 173 6.00 7.42 -9.55
CA PRO A 173 6.00 6.62 -8.33
C PRO A 173 7.41 6.12 -7.96
N TRP A 174 7.76 6.21 -6.68
CA TRP A 174 9.00 5.67 -6.14
C TRP A 174 8.71 4.41 -5.37
N ILE A 175 9.31 3.29 -5.80
CA ILE A 175 8.97 1.97 -5.29
C ILE A 175 10.15 1.39 -4.53
N LEU A 176 9.92 1.05 -3.26
CA LEU A 176 10.90 0.39 -2.40
C LEU A 176 10.49 -1.06 -2.20
N VAL A 177 11.45 -1.97 -2.28
CA VAL A 177 11.29 -3.37 -1.90
C VAL A 177 12.05 -3.62 -0.59
N ASP A 178 11.33 -4.01 0.46
CA ASP A 178 11.89 -4.17 1.81
C ASP A 178 12.71 -2.95 2.28
N GLY A 179 12.23 -1.75 1.91
CA GLY A 179 12.84 -0.47 2.27
C GLY A 179 14.04 -0.05 1.42
N VAL A 180 14.38 -0.80 0.37
CA VAL A 180 15.52 -0.52 -0.51
C VAL A 180 15.01 -0.09 -1.88
N TYR A 181 15.56 0.99 -2.44
CA TYR A 181 15.35 1.38 -3.82
C TYR A 181 16.42 0.73 -4.72
N ASP A 182 15.98 0.20 -5.83
CA ASP A 182 16.81 -0.28 -6.93
C ASP A 182 16.11 0.03 -8.26
N GLU A 183 16.81 0.68 -9.21
CA GLU A 183 16.21 1.20 -10.43
C GLU A 183 15.64 0.08 -11.32
N GLU A 184 16.39 -1.01 -11.52
CA GLU A 184 15.94 -2.14 -12.32
C GLU A 184 14.72 -2.83 -11.70
N THR A 185 14.71 -2.95 -10.38
CA THR A 185 13.59 -3.49 -9.61
C THR A 185 12.37 -2.56 -9.69
N ASN A 186 12.57 -1.25 -9.60
CA ASN A 186 11.50 -0.26 -9.74
C ASN A 186 10.83 -0.36 -11.11
N GLU A 187 11.60 -0.43 -12.20
CA GLU A 187 11.08 -0.61 -13.56
C GLU A 187 10.28 -1.90 -13.71
N LYS A 188 10.80 -3.03 -13.23
CA LYS A 188 10.10 -4.33 -13.29
C LYS A 188 8.74 -4.29 -12.56
N ILE A 189 8.70 -3.67 -11.38
CA ILE A 189 7.47 -3.55 -10.59
C ILE A 189 6.51 -2.56 -11.26
N TYR A 190 7.03 -1.47 -11.83
CA TYR A 190 6.24 -0.49 -12.56
C TYR A 190 5.52 -1.14 -13.75
N ASP A 191 6.20 -2.03 -14.48
CA ASP A 191 5.62 -2.78 -15.59
C ASP A 191 4.59 -3.80 -15.11
N SER A 192 4.92 -4.64 -14.13
CA SER A 192 4.00 -5.61 -13.53
C SER A 192 4.47 -6.09 -12.16
N LEU A 193 3.82 -5.63 -11.11
CA LEU A 193 4.03 -6.13 -9.75
C LEU A 193 3.69 -7.64 -9.64
N PHE A 194 2.67 -8.09 -10.38
CA PHE A 194 2.30 -9.51 -10.39
C PHE A 194 3.43 -10.38 -10.95
N GLU A 195 4.00 -10.03 -12.10
CA GLU A 195 5.09 -10.81 -12.70
C GLU A 195 6.38 -10.70 -11.85
N PHE A 196 6.66 -9.56 -11.22
CA PHE A 196 7.79 -9.41 -10.31
C PHE A 196 7.68 -10.37 -9.11
N LEU A 197 6.52 -10.48 -8.48
CA LEU A 197 6.33 -11.31 -7.29
C LEU A 197 6.08 -12.79 -7.60
N CYS A 198 5.44 -13.10 -8.72
CA CYS A 198 4.84 -14.40 -9.02
C CYS A 198 5.35 -15.04 -10.31
N GLY A 199 6.08 -14.30 -11.17
CA GLY A 199 6.37 -14.69 -12.55
C GLY A 199 7.05 -16.05 -12.71
N GLU A 200 8.07 -16.34 -11.89
CA GLU A 200 8.80 -17.63 -11.95
C GLU A 200 8.00 -18.80 -11.36
N ASP A 201 7.16 -18.53 -10.37
CA ASP A 201 6.35 -19.54 -9.70
C ASP A 201 4.97 -18.97 -9.33
N LYS A 202 4.05 -19.09 -10.26
CA LYS A 202 2.67 -18.60 -10.09
C LYS A 202 1.92 -19.28 -8.93
N SER A 203 2.37 -20.48 -8.49
CA SER A 203 1.74 -21.16 -7.36
C SER A 203 1.89 -20.41 -6.03
N LYS A 204 2.84 -19.48 -5.95
CA LYS A 204 3.01 -18.58 -4.78
C LYS A 204 1.84 -17.62 -4.63
N CYS A 205 1.19 -17.25 -5.71
CA CYS A 205 0.17 -16.20 -5.79
C CYS A 205 -1.24 -16.72 -6.08
N LEU A 206 -1.38 -17.93 -6.61
CA LEU A 206 -2.66 -18.52 -7.06
C LEU A 206 -3.29 -19.47 -6.05
#